data_d8e567ab0460bb9a87bd9c6a80479635
#
_entry.id   d8e567ab0460bb9a87bd9c6a80479635
#
_cell.length_a   1.000
_cell.length_b   1.000
_cell.length_c   1.000
_cell.angle_alpha   90.00
_cell.angle_beta   90.00
_cell.angle_gamma   90.00
#
_symmetry.space_group_name_H-M   'P 1'
#
loop_
_entity.id
_entity.type
_entity.pdbx_description
1 polymer ?
#
loop_
_entity_poly.entity_id
_entity_poly.type
_entity_poly.pdbx_seq_one_letter_code
_entity_poly.pdbx_strand_id
1 'polypeptide(L)'
;MDNVFVIGDTALAHDVAGKPLPGIAPVAKQQGAYVAEAIQARLTGKAEPPPFRYRDRGLLATVGRKTAVIAFGRLRLKGWFAWWIWGIAHIYFLISLRNRLIVMTQWLWSYVSFERGARLITGMRTTLEPDRLGRRDDDDARPPDGQRAA
;
A
#
# COMPACT_ATOMS: atom_id res chain seq x y z
N MET A 1 15.05 -21.14 -4.91
CA MET A 1 14.42 -20.37 -6.00
C MET A 1 15.17 -19.06 -6.16
N ASP A 2 16.25 -19.06 -6.89
CA ASP A 2 17.18 -17.92 -6.90
C ASP A 2 16.85 -16.83 -7.93
N ASN A 3 15.75 -17.01 -8.68
CA ASN A 3 15.35 -16.10 -9.77
C ASN A 3 14.02 -15.39 -9.51
N VAL A 4 13.47 -15.47 -8.27
CA VAL A 4 12.21 -14.81 -7.90
C VAL A 4 12.51 -13.72 -6.87
N PHE A 5 12.10 -12.49 -7.18
CA PHE A 5 12.21 -11.35 -6.29
C PHE A 5 10.82 -10.88 -5.86
N VAL A 6 10.63 -10.68 -4.57
CA VAL A 6 9.42 -10.08 -4.01
C VAL A 6 9.79 -8.74 -3.40
N ILE A 7 9.15 -7.67 -3.86
CA ILE A 7 9.47 -6.30 -3.47
C ILE A 7 8.19 -5.47 -3.25
N GLY A 8 8.34 -4.30 -2.65
CA GLY A 8 7.23 -3.38 -2.36
C GLY A 8 6.36 -3.87 -1.22
N ASP A 9 5.09 -3.48 -1.24
CA ASP A 9 4.14 -3.71 -0.16
C ASP A 9 3.78 -5.20 0.06
N THR A 10 4.10 -6.05 -0.90
CA THR A 10 3.91 -7.51 -0.82
C THR A 10 5.08 -8.23 -0.14
N ALA A 11 6.20 -7.53 0.07
CA ALA A 11 7.40 -8.09 0.68
C ALA A 11 7.49 -7.76 2.16
N LEU A 12 7.63 -8.76 3.02
CA LEU A 12 8.01 -8.55 4.41
C LEU A 12 9.54 -8.40 4.50
N ALA A 13 10.03 -7.20 4.20
CA ALA A 13 11.44 -6.88 4.30
C ALA A 13 11.75 -6.22 5.66
N HIS A 14 12.96 -6.46 6.17
CA HIS A 14 13.42 -5.93 7.45
C HIS A 14 14.63 -5.02 7.25
N ASP A 15 14.81 -4.07 8.16
CA ASP A 15 16.02 -3.27 8.24
C ASP A 15 17.18 -4.07 8.90
N VAL A 16 18.35 -3.44 9.03
CA VAL A 16 19.53 -4.07 9.65
C VAL A 16 19.34 -4.38 11.15
N ALA A 17 18.35 -3.78 11.79
CA ALA A 17 18.00 -4.03 13.18
C ALA A 17 16.88 -5.09 13.32
N GLY A 18 16.47 -5.72 12.24
CA GLY A 18 15.38 -6.71 12.22
C GLY A 18 13.98 -6.11 12.33
N LYS A 19 13.81 -4.78 12.20
CA LYS A 19 12.51 -4.13 12.22
C LYS A 19 11.87 -4.18 10.83
N PRO A 20 10.58 -4.52 10.73
CA PRO A 20 9.88 -4.49 9.45
C PRO A 20 9.93 -3.12 8.79
N LEU A 21 10.24 -3.09 7.51
CA LEU A 21 10.17 -1.87 6.71
C LEU A 21 8.72 -1.49 6.44
N PRO A 22 8.38 -0.20 6.43
CA PRO A 22 7.02 0.24 6.13
C PRO A 22 6.66 0.01 4.67
N GLY A 23 5.40 -0.35 4.39
CA GLY A 23 4.84 -0.44 3.04
C GLY A 23 4.60 0.94 2.44
N ILE A 24 5.65 1.58 1.93
CA ILE A 24 5.61 2.91 1.34
C ILE A 24 6.42 2.98 0.04
N ALA A 25 6.00 3.86 -0.86
CA ALA A 25 6.63 4.03 -2.17
C ALA A 25 8.16 4.25 -2.15
N PRO A 26 8.77 5.00 -1.21
CA PRO A 26 10.22 5.12 -1.12
C PRO A 26 10.95 3.80 -0.87
N VAL A 27 10.37 2.89 -0.08
CA VAL A 27 10.92 1.54 0.15
C VAL A 27 10.84 0.73 -1.15
N ALA A 28 9.65 0.64 -1.74
CA ALA A 28 9.42 -0.11 -2.98
C ALA A 28 10.35 0.37 -4.12
N LYS A 29 10.51 1.69 -4.27
CA LYS A 29 11.39 2.28 -5.29
C LYS A 29 12.86 1.91 -5.08
N GLN A 30 13.35 1.92 -3.84
CA GLN A 30 14.73 1.54 -3.54
C GLN A 30 14.94 0.04 -3.72
N GLN A 31 13.98 -0.79 -3.34
CA GLN A 31 14.03 -2.23 -3.60
C GLN A 31 14.04 -2.54 -5.09
N GLY A 32 13.20 -1.86 -5.89
CA GLY A 32 13.19 -2.03 -7.34
C GLY A 32 14.52 -1.67 -8.00
N ALA A 33 15.15 -0.58 -7.57
CA ALA A 33 16.48 -0.20 -8.06
C ALA A 33 17.56 -1.24 -7.69
N TYR A 34 17.53 -1.74 -6.46
CA TYR A 34 18.43 -2.78 -6.00
C TYR A 34 18.29 -4.09 -6.79
N VAL A 35 17.05 -4.55 -7.01
CA VAL A 35 16.78 -5.77 -7.78
C VAL A 35 17.23 -5.61 -9.24
N ALA A 36 17.01 -4.44 -9.84
CA ALA A 36 17.50 -4.17 -11.20
C ALA A 36 19.02 -4.27 -11.28
N GLU A 37 19.75 -3.73 -10.29
CA GLU A 37 21.20 -3.84 -10.21
C GLU A 37 21.67 -5.28 -10.00
N ALA A 38 21.00 -6.03 -9.13
CA ALA A 38 21.30 -7.45 -8.90
C ALA A 38 21.08 -8.30 -10.15
N ILE A 39 19.98 -8.09 -10.86
CA ILE A 39 19.70 -8.79 -12.13
C ILE A 39 20.78 -8.44 -13.17
N GLN A 40 21.12 -7.16 -13.31
CA GLN A 40 22.14 -6.72 -14.24
C GLN A 40 23.52 -7.33 -13.92
N ALA A 41 23.89 -7.39 -12.64
CA ALA A 41 25.14 -8.01 -12.21
C ALA A 41 25.18 -9.50 -12.58
N ARG A 42 24.10 -10.25 -12.33
CA ARG A 42 23.99 -11.67 -12.73
C ARG A 42 24.11 -11.87 -14.23
N LEU A 43 23.43 -11.07 -15.02
CA LEU A 43 23.46 -11.16 -16.50
C LEU A 43 24.82 -10.82 -17.09
N THR A 44 25.59 -9.96 -16.44
CA THR A 44 26.91 -9.51 -16.91
C THR A 44 28.07 -10.22 -16.24
N GLY A 45 27.82 -11.21 -15.36
CA GLY A 45 28.85 -11.94 -14.61
C GLY A 45 29.63 -11.07 -13.62
N LYS A 46 29.06 -9.94 -13.20
CA LYS A 46 29.64 -9.06 -12.16
C LYS A 46 29.25 -9.53 -10.76
N ALA A 47 30.00 -9.05 -9.75
CA ALA A 47 29.65 -9.28 -8.35
C ALA A 47 28.27 -8.67 -8.03
N GLU A 48 27.45 -9.41 -7.29
CA GLU A 48 26.17 -8.89 -6.83
C GLU A 48 26.34 -7.71 -5.86
N PRO A 49 25.38 -6.77 -5.85
CA PRO A 49 25.42 -5.65 -4.91
C PRO A 49 25.34 -6.16 -3.46
N PRO A 50 25.86 -5.40 -2.48
CA PRO A 50 25.76 -5.76 -1.07
C PRO A 50 24.28 -5.83 -0.64
N PRO A 51 23.96 -6.54 0.46
CA PRO A 51 22.59 -6.68 0.92
C PRO A 51 21.82 -5.36 1.00
N PHE A 52 20.56 -5.39 0.59
CA PHE A 52 19.70 -4.21 0.55
C PHE A 52 19.65 -3.48 1.90
N ARG A 53 19.81 -2.16 1.86
CA ARG A 53 19.67 -1.29 3.02
C ARG A 53 18.77 -0.11 2.66
N TYR A 54 17.63 0.00 3.34
CA TYR A 54 16.74 1.13 3.17
C TYR A 54 17.37 2.42 3.72
N ARG A 55 17.32 3.47 2.91
CA ARG A 55 17.66 4.83 3.33
C ARG A 55 16.38 5.60 3.54
N ASP A 56 16.07 5.91 4.79
CA ASP A 56 14.88 6.71 5.13
C ASP A 56 15.00 8.11 4.52
N ARG A 57 14.02 8.46 3.70
CA ARG A 57 13.89 9.78 3.06
C ARG A 57 12.72 10.58 3.64
N GLY A 58 12.26 10.20 4.82
CA GLY A 58 11.15 10.84 5.50
C GLY A 58 9.78 10.36 5.01
N LEU A 59 8.77 10.83 5.71
CA LEU A 59 7.36 10.53 5.50
C LEU A 59 6.59 11.80 5.16
N LEU A 60 5.76 11.72 4.14
CA LEU A 60 4.83 12.77 3.76
C LEU A 60 3.44 12.16 3.66
N ALA A 61 2.46 12.68 4.39
CA ALA A 61 1.08 12.22 4.34
C ALA A 61 0.11 13.39 4.39
N THR A 62 -0.97 13.32 3.61
CA THR A 62 -2.08 14.27 3.71
C THR A 62 -3.07 13.84 4.77
N VAL A 63 -3.59 14.83 5.50
CA VAL A 63 -4.64 14.65 6.51
C VAL A 63 -5.79 15.56 6.13
N GLY A 64 -6.76 15.02 5.42
CA GLY A 64 -7.87 15.82 4.89
C GLY A 64 -7.47 16.70 3.69
N ARG A 65 -8.24 17.77 3.47
CA ARG A 65 -8.21 18.51 2.19
C ARG A 65 -7.08 19.55 2.05
N LYS A 66 -6.63 20.15 3.15
CA LYS A 66 -5.66 21.27 3.14
C LYS A 66 -4.57 21.12 4.20
N THR A 67 -4.37 19.92 4.69
CA THR A 67 -3.41 19.65 5.75
C THR A 67 -2.57 18.44 5.38
N ALA A 68 -1.28 18.53 5.63
CA ALA A 68 -0.35 17.40 5.55
C ALA A 68 0.56 17.37 6.76
N VAL A 69 1.21 16.26 6.94
CA VAL A 69 2.29 16.07 7.91
C VAL A 69 3.53 15.62 7.16
N ILE A 70 4.65 16.19 7.52
CA ILE A 70 5.97 15.84 6.99
C ILE A 70 6.87 15.53 8.16
N ALA A 71 7.52 14.38 8.11
CA ALA A 71 8.56 13.99 9.05
C ALA A 71 9.83 13.65 8.26
N PHE A 72 10.87 14.45 8.41
CA PHE A 72 12.17 14.27 7.76
C PHE A 72 13.26 14.39 8.81
N GLY A 73 13.78 13.28 9.28
CA GLY A 73 14.72 13.25 10.39
C GLY A 73 14.14 13.93 11.64
N ARG A 74 14.76 15.04 12.05
CA ARG A 74 14.30 15.86 13.19
C ARG A 74 13.27 16.94 12.80
N LEU A 75 13.13 17.21 11.50
CA LEU A 75 12.19 18.21 11.00
C LEU A 75 10.79 17.62 10.95
N ARG A 76 9.84 18.27 11.64
CA ARG A 76 8.43 17.92 11.62
C ARG A 76 7.62 19.16 11.21
N LEU A 77 6.95 19.06 10.08
CA LEU A 77 6.05 20.10 9.58
C LEU A 77 4.62 19.57 9.55
N LYS A 78 3.66 20.43 9.82
CA LYS A 78 2.23 20.10 9.78
C LYS A 78 1.41 21.28 9.24
N GLY A 79 0.20 20.97 8.77
CA GLY A 79 -0.76 21.99 8.37
C GLY A 79 -0.64 22.36 6.90
N TRP A 80 -1.04 23.60 6.59
CA TRP A 80 -1.14 24.13 5.24
C TRP A 80 0.20 24.21 4.50
N PHE A 81 1.27 24.65 5.14
CA PHE A 81 2.60 24.67 4.53
C PHE A 81 3.09 23.28 4.16
N ALA A 82 2.91 22.29 5.04
CA ALA A 82 3.26 20.90 4.74
C ALA A 82 2.44 20.36 3.56
N TRP A 83 1.19 20.78 3.41
CA TRP A 83 0.35 20.41 2.30
C TRP A 83 0.88 20.94 0.95
N TRP A 84 1.34 22.18 0.87
CA TRP A 84 1.97 22.72 -0.32
C TRP A 84 3.25 21.98 -0.69
N ILE A 85 4.12 21.73 0.28
CA ILE A 85 5.35 20.97 0.08
C ILE A 85 5.01 19.55 -0.42
N TRP A 86 4.02 18.90 0.19
CA TRP A 86 3.54 17.59 -0.25
C TRP A 86 3.07 17.62 -1.71
N GLY A 87 2.25 18.59 -2.09
CA GLY A 87 1.74 18.75 -3.45
C GLY A 87 2.84 18.96 -4.49
N ILE A 88 3.76 19.89 -4.20
CA ILE A 88 4.91 20.17 -5.07
C ILE A 88 5.79 18.94 -5.23
N ALA A 89 6.10 18.23 -4.14
CA ALA A 89 6.89 17.01 -4.19
C ALA A 89 6.22 15.93 -5.06
N HIS A 90 4.92 15.73 -4.90
CA HIS A 90 4.18 14.73 -5.69
C HIS A 90 4.16 15.05 -7.18
N ILE A 91 3.94 16.33 -7.54
CA ILE A 91 3.99 16.75 -8.95
C ILE A 91 5.42 16.62 -9.50
N TYR A 92 6.44 16.98 -8.70
CA TYR A 92 7.84 16.87 -9.12
C TYR A 92 8.24 15.42 -9.44
N PHE A 93 7.79 14.45 -8.64
CA PHE A 93 8.11 13.04 -8.83
C PHE A 93 7.29 12.34 -9.93
N LEU A 94 6.30 13.01 -10.53
CA LEU A 94 5.60 12.48 -11.69
C LEU A 94 6.53 12.36 -12.90
N ILE A 95 6.45 11.22 -13.58
CA ILE A 95 7.17 10.97 -14.82
C ILE A 95 6.51 11.79 -15.93
N SER A 96 7.32 12.51 -16.73
CA SER A 96 6.89 13.31 -17.87
C SER A 96 6.24 14.65 -17.52
N LEU A 97 6.65 15.68 -18.23
CA LEU A 97 6.08 17.04 -18.14
C LEU A 97 4.59 17.07 -18.43
N ARG A 98 4.16 16.29 -19.42
CA ARG A 98 2.73 16.15 -19.79
C ARG A 98 1.89 15.70 -18.60
N ASN A 99 2.32 14.65 -17.88
CA ASN A 99 1.60 14.15 -16.71
C ASN A 99 1.59 15.16 -15.57
N ARG A 100 2.67 15.92 -15.37
CA ARG A 100 2.73 17.00 -14.37
C ARG A 100 1.69 18.08 -14.66
N LEU A 101 1.57 18.52 -15.90
CA LEU A 101 0.60 19.52 -16.31
C LEU A 101 -0.84 19.02 -16.17
N ILE A 102 -1.14 17.79 -16.60
CA ILE A 102 -2.47 17.20 -16.49
C ILE A 102 -2.88 17.09 -15.01
N VAL A 103 -2.03 16.53 -14.15
CA VAL A 103 -2.36 16.36 -12.73
C VAL A 103 -2.49 17.72 -12.03
N MET A 104 -1.63 18.68 -12.36
CA MET A 104 -1.70 20.03 -11.79
C MET A 104 -3.01 20.73 -12.16
N THR A 105 -3.45 20.65 -13.42
CA THR A 105 -4.72 21.25 -13.87
C THR A 105 -5.92 20.53 -13.27
N GLN A 106 -5.91 19.19 -13.16
CA GLN A 106 -6.96 18.42 -12.52
C GLN A 106 -7.08 18.76 -11.02
N TRP A 107 -5.97 18.90 -10.33
CA TRP A 107 -5.98 19.27 -8.92
C TRP A 107 -6.51 20.70 -8.74
N LEU A 108 -6.05 21.65 -9.55
CA LEU A 108 -6.55 23.01 -9.51
C LEU A 108 -8.07 23.04 -9.72
N TRP A 109 -8.55 22.33 -10.75
CA TRP A 109 -9.98 22.20 -11.02
C TRP A 109 -10.75 21.61 -9.84
N SER A 110 -10.30 20.49 -9.30
CA SER A 110 -10.91 19.83 -8.13
C SER A 110 -10.95 20.71 -6.89
N TYR A 111 -9.97 21.61 -6.74
CA TYR A 111 -9.95 22.59 -5.65
C TYR A 111 -10.95 23.72 -5.85
N VAL A 112 -11.13 24.20 -7.09
CA VAL A 112 -12.06 25.27 -7.44
C VAL A 112 -13.49 24.77 -7.48
N SER A 113 -13.74 23.59 -8.09
CA SER A 113 -15.08 23.02 -8.29
C SER A 113 -15.65 22.29 -7.08
N PHE A 114 -14.89 22.14 -5.99
CA PHE A 114 -15.30 21.38 -4.81
C PHE A 114 -15.74 19.93 -5.10
N GLU A 115 -15.33 19.36 -6.21
CA GLU A 115 -15.67 17.98 -6.54
C GLU A 115 -15.12 17.00 -5.50
N ARG A 116 -16.02 16.15 -4.98
CA ARG A 116 -15.65 15.02 -4.11
C ARG A 116 -15.17 13.88 -5.01
N GLY A 117 -13.87 13.78 -5.25
CA GLY A 117 -13.27 12.74 -6.09
C GLY A 117 -13.35 11.31 -5.53
N ALA A 118 -13.81 11.13 -4.30
CA ALA A 118 -13.98 9.81 -3.71
C ALA A 118 -15.42 9.32 -3.93
N ARG A 119 -15.58 8.35 -4.81
CA ARG A 119 -16.84 7.63 -4.97
C ARG A 119 -16.82 6.45 -3.99
N LEU A 120 -17.67 6.51 -2.96
CA LEU A 120 -17.88 5.37 -2.09
C LEU A 120 -18.68 4.32 -2.89
N ILE A 121 -18.04 3.22 -3.27
CA ILE A 121 -18.75 2.09 -3.88
C ILE A 121 -19.35 1.29 -2.72
N THR A 122 -20.51 1.74 -2.24
CA THR A 122 -21.35 0.96 -1.32
C THR A 122 -22.24 0.09 -2.19
N GLY A 123 -22.02 -1.22 -2.22
CA GLY A 123 -22.92 -2.11 -2.97
C GLY A 123 -22.33 -3.39 -3.50
N MET A 124 -21.15 -3.79 -3.09
CA MET A 124 -20.82 -5.20 -3.19
C MET A 124 -21.62 -5.91 -2.09
N ARG A 125 -22.88 -6.26 -2.38
CA ARG A 125 -23.52 -7.37 -1.66
C ARG A 125 -22.63 -8.57 -1.95
N THR A 126 -21.75 -8.85 -1.02
CA THR A 126 -21.16 -10.18 -0.92
C THR A 126 -22.33 -11.08 -0.63
N THR A 127 -22.89 -11.71 -1.65
CA THR A 127 -23.70 -12.90 -1.53
C THR A 127 -22.76 -14.05 -1.12
N LEU A 128 -22.10 -13.88 0.01
CA LEU A 128 -21.70 -14.99 0.83
C LEU A 128 -22.99 -15.36 1.56
N GLU A 129 -23.74 -16.25 0.93
CA GLU A 129 -24.87 -16.95 1.51
C GLU A 129 -24.42 -17.55 2.86
N PRO A 130 -24.94 -17.05 4.02
CA PRO A 130 -24.54 -17.59 5.33
C PRO A 130 -25.12 -18.99 5.57
N ASP A 131 -25.80 -19.57 4.61
CA ASP A 131 -26.64 -20.76 4.80
C ASP A 131 -25.91 -22.09 4.55
N ARG A 132 -24.60 -22.11 4.32
CA ARG A 132 -23.85 -23.36 4.15
C ARG A 132 -22.98 -23.79 5.33
N LEU A 133 -22.85 -22.97 6.35
CA LEU A 133 -22.03 -23.31 7.52
C LEU A 133 -22.85 -23.65 8.79
N GLY A 134 -24.17 -23.51 8.75
CA GLY A 134 -25.04 -23.77 9.88
C GLY A 134 -25.88 -25.06 9.79
N ARG A 135 -25.68 -25.89 8.76
CA ARG A 135 -26.56 -27.05 8.54
C ARG A 135 -25.83 -28.40 8.50
N ARG A 136 -24.87 -28.57 9.38
CA ARG A 136 -24.17 -29.87 9.44
C ARG A 136 -24.17 -30.58 10.79
N ASP A 137 -24.71 -30.00 11.85
CA ASP A 137 -24.63 -30.62 13.19
C ASP A 137 -25.95 -30.90 13.88
N ASP A 138 -27.12 -30.59 13.27
CA ASP A 138 -28.44 -30.86 13.92
C ASP A 138 -29.19 -32.10 13.42
N ASP A 139 -28.67 -32.82 12.42
CA ASP A 139 -29.33 -34.05 11.92
C ASP A 139 -28.82 -35.34 12.58
N ASP A 140 -27.78 -35.30 13.40
CA ASP A 140 -27.24 -36.47 14.09
C ASP A 140 -27.72 -36.60 15.56
N ALA A 141 -28.57 -35.70 16.04
CA ALA A 141 -29.10 -35.75 17.42
C ALA A 141 -30.58 -36.08 17.52
N ARG A 142 -31.11 -36.94 16.64
CA ARG A 142 -32.47 -37.48 16.80
C ARG A 142 -32.39 -38.90 17.35
N PRO A 143 -32.77 -39.15 18.62
CA PRO A 143 -32.85 -40.52 19.14
C PRO A 143 -33.98 -41.27 18.44
N PRO A 144 -33.82 -42.60 18.21
CA PRO A 144 -34.82 -43.40 17.52
C PRO A 144 -36.09 -43.47 18.35
N ASP A 145 -37.22 -43.09 17.72
CA ASP A 145 -38.55 -43.34 18.19
C ASP A 145 -38.78 -44.85 18.35
N GLY A 146 -39.07 -45.27 19.53
CA GLY A 146 -39.57 -46.62 19.75
C GLY A 146 -39.37 -47.10 21.16
N GLN A 147 -40.28 -46.75 22.06
CA GLN A 147 -40.86 -47.65 23.04
C GLN A 147 -41.88 -46.91 23.91
N ARG A 148 -43.10 -46.83 23.43
CA ARG A 148 -44.28 -46.79 24.33
C ARG A 148 -44.73 -48.22 24.50
N ALA A 149 -44.65 -48.71 25.69
CA ALA A 149 -45.40 -49.90 26.11
C ALA A 149 -45.77 -49.81 27.59
N ALA A 150 -47.06 -49.95 27.84
CA ALA A 150 -47.77 -50.33 29.06
C ALA A 150 -47.73 -49.41 30.26
#